data_6edad568e9b28ec57a38275cb63aa577
#
_entry.id   6edad568e9b28ec57a38275cb63aa577
#
_cell.length_a   1.000
_cell.length_b   1.000
_cell.length_c   1.000
_cell.angle_alpha   90.00
_cell.angle_beta   90.00
_cell.angle_gamma   90.00
#
_symmetry.space_group_name_H-M   'P 1'
#
loop_
_entity.id
_entity.type
_entity.pdbx_description
1 polymer ?
#
loop_
_entity_poly.entity_id
_entity_poly.type
_entity_poly.pdbx_seq_one_letter_code
_entity_poly.pdbx_strand_id
1 'polypeptide(L)'
;MKTTDLIKDSLNLRSHGWAFLPSAAAILTLLLSTASSSFAGSATWKASPATGDWFTATNWTPTTVPNGPADTATFASSNKRRPFIAFNAELNGIVFNPGASAFTIVNAPGTSPTLTISGAGITNNSGIVQNFAFELAGAQILFLNSATAGSLTAFTTTNMTFGGNSTAGNATFTNNGLMTFTNTSTAGDATFTNNVALIFDGNSTAGNGTFNNPGFIQFGEVPGDASTAGNGIFTNPGSASSTVGGGLVVFHFGTAGDATFINDGATASGGIAGETLFQDTGDAANALLIANGGTGGGDGGSIQFATASTGGTAQVQVFGNGNLDISGHNAPGITTGSIQGNGAVFLGANNLTVGTNNLSTTFSGLIQDGGSGGGAGGSLTKAGNGKLSLTNANTYTGGTTITRGTLLVKNTTGSATGTGAVQVNAGTLGGTGKIDGAVTVGTGTSSGAILLAGNSATKPGTLTVNNTLTFNSLSTYQCVLNRTRAKASKATALGVTITSNVPFTFVDTGTGTLAIGTVFTVINNTSANPILGTFSNLPDGSVFTSNGNNFQVSYTGGTGNDMTLTVVP
;
A
#
# COMPACT_ATOMS: atom_id res chain seq x y z
N MET A 1 -11.60 4.61 24.91
CA MET A 1 -11.55 5.84 24.14
C MET A 1 -11.44 5.41 22.68
N LYS A 2 -12.30 5.89 21.82
CA LYS A 2 -12.31 5.42 20.42
C LYS A 2 -11.16 6.07 19.64
N THR A 3 -10.56 5.36 18.71
CA THR A 3 -9.48 5.78 17.80
C THR A 3 -9.68 7.17 17.16
N THR A 4 -10.92 7.63 17.09
CA THR A 4 -11.31 8.97 16.63
C THR A 4 -10.80 10.14 17.48
N ASP A 5 -10.44 9.91 18.74
CA ASP A 5 -9.95 10.98 19.60
C ASP A 5 -8.44 11.18 19.49
N LEU A 6 -7.71 10.13 19.13
CA LEU A 6 -6.24 10.21 18.91
C LEU A 6 -5.90 10.88 17.57
N ILE A 7 -6.75 10.73 16.56
CA ILE A 7 -6.58 11.45 15.28
C ILE A 7 -6.85 12.95 15.47
N LYS A 8 -7.78 13.31 16.35
CA LYS A 8 -7.99 14.73 16.72
C LYS A 8 -6.81 15.30 17.49
N ASP A 9 -6.14 14.50 18.32
CA ASP A 9 -4.95 14.95 19.05
C ASP A 9 -3.71 15.02 18.15
N SER A 10 -3.55 14.16 17.15
CA SER A 10 -2.49 14.29 16.15
C SER A 10 -2.73 15.50 15.21
N LEU A 11 -3.99 15.83 14.94
CA LEU A 11 -4.37 17.06 14.23
C LEU A 11 -4.32 18.30 15.13
N ASN A 12 -4.50 18.15 16.47
CA ASN A 12 -4.38 19.26 17.42
C ASN A 12 -2.93 19.59 17.83
N LEU A 13 -1.94 18.74 17.57
CA LEU A 13 -0.53 19.12 17.62
C LEU A 13 -0.19 20.26 16.63
N ARG A 14 -1.08 20.56 15.67
CA ARG A 14 -0.98 21.74 14.81
C ARG A 14 -1.45 23.04 15.46
N SER A 15 -2.16 23.02 16.59
CA SER A 15 -2.68 24.24 17.23
C SER A 15 -1.84 24.77 18.39
N HIS A 16 -0.81 24.07 18.81
CA HIS A 16 0.16 24.58 19.77
C HIS A 16 1.40 25.02 19.00
N GLY A 17 1.40 26.29 18.62
CA GLY A 17 2.43 27.12 18.05
C GLY A 17 3.87 26.59 18.05
N TRP A 18 4.14 25.57 17.25
CA TRP A 18 5.45 25.50 16.66
C TRP A 18 5.47 26.63 15.63
N ALA A 19 6.07 27.74 16.00
CA ALA A 19 6.49 28.73 15.02
C ALA A 19 7.40 27.96 14.04
N PHE A 20 6.81 27.54 12.92
CA PHE A 20 7.57 27.06 11.79
C PHE A 20 8.51 28.21 11.45
N LEU A 21 9.77 28.00 11.69
CA LEU A 21 10.81 28.79 11.03
C LEU A 21 10.50 28.60 9.54
N PRO A 22 10.32 29.71 8.79
CA PRO A 22 10.14 29.60 7.35
C PRO A 22 11.31 28.80 6.82
N SER A 23 11.01 27.93 5.84
CA SER A 23 12.00 27.19 5.06
C SER A 23 13.28 28.01 5.00
N ALA A 24 14.39 27.41 5.41
CA ALA A 24 15.70 28.03 5.33
C ALA A 24 16.07 28.29 3.86
N ALA A 25 15.31 29.19 3.23
CA ALA A 25 15.80 29.94 2.09
C ALA A 25 16.99 30.73 2.64
N ALA A 26 18.17 30.18 2.39
CA ALA A 26 19.49 30.67 2.65
C ALA A 26 19.56 32.17 2.93
N ILE A 27 19.65 32.55 4.18
CA ILE A 27 20.33 33.79 4.52
C ILE A 27 21.81 33.42 4.66
N LEU A 28 22.49 33.41 3.53
CA LEU A 28 23.95 33.49 3.48
C LEU A 28 24.34 34.90 3.91
N THR A 29 24.32 35.19 5.19
CA THR A 29 24.95 36.37 5.75
C THR A 29 26.40 36.04 5.97
N LEU A 30 27.25 36.51 5.04
CA LEU A 30 28.69 36.50 5.11
C LEU A 30 29.13 37.36 6.30
N LEU A 31 29.25 36.77 7.49
CA LEU A 31 30.04 37.38 8.58
C LEU A 31 31.49 37.06 8.34
N LEU A 32 32.22 38.01 7.73
CA LEU A 32 33.68 38.03 7.79
C LEU A 32 34.09 38.29 9.25
N SER A 33 34.23 37.24 10.04
CA SER A 33 35.00 37.29 11.27
C SER A 33 36.46 37.02 10.90
N THR A 34 37.35 37.96 11.21
CA THR A 34 38.82 37.77 11.16
C THR A 34 39.18 36.67 12.15
N ALA A 35 39.08 35.43 11.73
CA ALA A 35 39.65 34.29 12.46
C ALA A 35 41.15 34.23 12.11
N SER A 36 41.99 34.20 13.12
CA SER A 36 43.38 33.82 13.05
C SER A 36 43.53 32.60 12.15
N SER A 37 44.38 32.67 11.13
CA SER A 37 44.65 31.61 10.17
C SER A 37 45.16 30.36 10.88
N SER A 38 44.25 29.46 11.30
CA SER A 38 44.61 28.07 11.43
C SER A 38 44.73 27.54 10.03
N PHE A 39 45.89 27.04 9.64
CA PHE A 39 46.07 26.39 8.35
C PHE A 39 45.14 25.21 8.28
N ALA A 40 44.02 25.36 7.56
CA ALA A 40 43.17 24.26 7.18
C ALA A 40 43.92 23.46 6.11
N GLY A 41 43.79 22.14 6.12
CA GLY A 41 44.46 21.29 5.14
C GLY A 41 44.21 19.81 5.42
N SER A 42 44.25 19.02 4.35
CA SER A 42 44.12 17.56 4.48
C SER A 42 45.21 16.98 5.39
N ALA A 43 44.83 16.10 6.31
CA ALA A 43 45.76 15.48 7.24
C ALA A 43 45.28 14.09 7.72
N THR A 44 46.25 13.31 8.23
CA THR A 44 46.03 11.99 8.78
C THR A 44 46.07 12.04 10.30
N TRP A 45 45.07 11.45 10.94
CA TRP A 45 45.04 11.27 12.40
C TRP A 45 46.20 10.39 12.85
N LYS A 46 46.99 10.85 13.78
CA LYS A 46 48.20 10.15 14.24
C LYS A 46 47.91 8.79 14.87
N ALA A 47 48.88 7.89 14.80
CA ALA A 47 48.83 6.61 15.51
C ALA A 47 48.79 6.81 17.05
N SER A 48 49.41 7.85 17.56
CA SER A 48 49.46 8.23 18.97
C SER A 48 49.23 9.72 19.15
N PRO A 49 48.02 10.24 18.95
CA PRO A 49 47.71 11.64 19.19
C PRO A 49 47.72 11.95 20.68
N ALA A 50 48.04 13.18 21.06
CA ALA A 50 48.09 13.59 22.47
C ALA A 50 46.73 13.58 23.14
N THR A 51 45.70 14.02 22.39
CA THR A 51 44.28 14.06 22.86
C THR A 51 43.33 13.41 21.88
N GLY A 52 42.02 13.40 22.18
CA GLY A 52 40.97 13.05 21.23
C GLY A 52 40.40 14.25 20.48
N ASP A 53 40.88 15.45 20.74
CA ASP A 53 40.34 16.68 20.16
C ASP A 53 40.69 16.81 18.70
N TRP A 54 39.67 16.93 17.83
CA TRP A 54 39.80 17.13 16.39
C TRP A 54 40.57 18.41 16.06
N PHE A 55 40.35 19.49 16.82
CA PHE A 55 40.88 20.81 16.55
C PHE A 55 42.29 21.04 17.11
N THR A 56 42.87 20.06 17.77
CA THR A 56 44.27 20.09 18.20
C THR A 56 45.18 19.69 17.04
N ALA A 57 45.83 20.65 16.36
CA ALA A 57 46.66 20.43 15.16
C ALA A 57 47.75 19.36 15.36
N THR A 58 48.34 19.28 16.57
CA THR A 58 49.38 18.27 16.88
C THR A 58 48.88 16.84 16.90
N ASN A 59 47.58 16.61 16.84
CA ASN A 59 46.97 15.26 16.69
C ASN A 59 47.03 14.76 15.24
N TRP A 60 47.38 15.63 14.29
CA TRP A 60 47.34 15.34 12.86
C TRP A 60 48.77 15.36 12.24
N THR A 61 48.90 14.73 11.07
CA THR A 61 50.10 14.74 10.22
C THR A 61 49.67 15.03 8.77
N PRO A 62 50.14 16.15 8.16
CA PRO A 62 50.92 17.23 8.78
C PRO A 62 50.22 17.88 9.95
N THR A 63 50.89 18.75 10.71
CA THR A 63 50.35 19.44 11.88
C THR A 63 49.39 20.55 11.43
N THR A 64 48.24 20.15 10.91
CA THR A 64 47.15 21.00 10.41
C THR A 64 45.83 20.30 10.73
N VAL A 65 44.77 21.08 10.94
CA VAL A 65 43.42 20.54 11.25
C VAL A 65 42.63 20.48 9.94
N PRO A 66 42.12 19.29 9.53
CA PRO A 66 41.17 19.24 8.43
C PRO A 66 39.88 20.01 8.79
N ASN A 67 39.67 21.16 8.16
CA ASN A 67 38.51 22.03 8.38
C ASN A 67 38.35 23.01 7.20
N GLY A 68 38.13 22.49 6.01
CA GLY A 68 37.80 23.22 4.80
C GLY A 68 37.12 22.35 3.78
N PRO A 69 36.30 22.91 2.86
CA PRO A 69 35.52 22.15 1.86
C PRO A 69 36.39 21.36 0.86
N ALA A 70 37.71 21.63 0.81
CA ALA A 70 38.68 20.87 0.02
C ALA A 70 39.46 19.85 0.86
N ASP A 71 39.31 19.83 2.19
CA ASP A 71 40.14 19.05 3.09
C ASP A 71 39.62 17.63 3.26
N THR A 72 40.55 16.68 3.33
CA THR A 72 40.25 15.28 3.64
C THR A 72 40.87 14.89 4.99
N ALA A 73 40.03 14.40 5.89
CA ALA A 73 40.48 13.80 7.15
C ALA A 73 40.73 12.30 6.93
N THR A 74 41.97 11.84 7.10
CA THR A 74 42.36 10.45 6.91
C THR A 74 42.59 9.75 8.24
N PHE A 75 42.12 8.54 8.40
CA PHE A 75 42.28 7.70 9.60
C PHE A 75 42.97 6.39 9.24
N ALA A 76 43.95 6.03 10.06
CA ALA A 76 44.67 4.75 10.00
C ALA A 76 44.64 4.06 11.36
N SER A 77 45.61 3.19 11.67
CA SER A 77 45.70 2.61 13.01
C SER A 77 46.01 3.69 14.06
N SER A 78 45.30 3.73 15.16
CA SER A 78 45.50 4.70 16.25
C SER A 78 45.09 4.15 17.62
N ASN A 79 45.78 4.65 18.65
CA ASN A 79 45.42 4.36 20.05
C ASN A 79 44.32 5.30 20.62
N LYS A 80 44.04 6.43 19.96
CA LYS A 80 42.93 7.34 20.27
C LYS A 80 41.84 7.16 19.24
N ARG A 81 40.86 6.32 19.55
CA ARG A 81 39.82 5.85 18.63
C ARG A 81 38.48 6.58 18.78
N ARG A 82 38.43 7.60 19.66
CA ARG A 82 37.24 8.44 19.87
C ARG A 82 37.57 9.91 19.68
N PRO A 83 37.82 10.33 18.42
CA PRO A 83 37.99 11.75 18.10
C PRO A 83 36.69 12.48 18.41
N PHE A 84 36.80 13.68 19.01
CA PHE A 84 35.64 14.51 19.27
C PHE A 84 35.73 15.87 18.57
N ILE A 85 34.61 16.34 18.06
CA ILE A 85 34.41 17.60 17.34
C ILE A 85 33.74 18.58 18.30
N ALA A 86 34.42 19.70 18.63
CA ALA A 86 33.91 20.71 19.57
C ALA A 86 33.37 21.96 18.87
N PHE A 87 33.78 22.23 17.64
CA PHE A 87 33.37 23.36 16.82
C PHE A 87 32.88 22.87 15.45
N ASN A 88 32.26 23.75 14.68
CA ASN A 88 31.87 23.43 13.32
C ASN A 88 33.07 23.04 12.45
N ALA A 89 32.91 21.97 11.67
CA ALA A 89 33.91 21.51 10.71
C ALA A 89 33.25 21.27 9.37
N GLU A 90 33.93 21.67 8.30
CA GLU A 90 33.57 21.36 6.93
C GLU A 90 34.69 20.58 6.25
N LEU A 91 34.32 19.53 5.47
CA LEU A 91 35.29 18.63 4.83
C LEU A 91 34.85 18.30 3.40
N ASN A 92 35.82 18.10 2.53
CA ASN A 92 35.63 17.37 1.28
C ASN A 92 35.21 15.93 1.57
N GLY A 93 35.87 15.28 2.54
CA GLY A 93 35.54 13.91 2.91
C GLY A 93 36.35 13.34 4.06
N ILE A 94 35.98 12.14 4.48
CA ILE A 94 36.67 11.34 5.50
C ILE A 94 37.11 10.01 4.86
N VAL A 95 38.36 9.62 5.06
CA VAL A 95 38.90 8.37 4.52
C VAL A 95 39.43 7.51 5.66
N PHE A 96 38.94 6.29 5.77
CA PHE A 96 39.48 5.25 6.63
C PHE A 96 40.32 4.30 5.78
N ASN A 97 41.61 4.29 6.00
CA ASN A 97 42.57 3.49 5.25
C ASN A 97 42.42 1.98 5.55
N PRO A 98 42.92 1.08 4.68
CA PRO A 98 43.02 -0.35 5.00
C PRO A 98 43.72 -0.57 6.34
N GLY A 99 43.07 -1.38 7.23
CA GLY A 99 43.57 -1.64 8.58
C GLY A 99 43.42 -0.49 9.58
N ALA A 100 42.64 0.54 9.25
CA ALA A 100 42.30 1.56 10.23
C ALA A 100 41.63 0.97 11.46
N SER A 101 41.91 1.50 12.62
CA SER A 101 41.24 1.10 13.87
C SER A 101 39.71 1.34 13.79
N ALA A 102 38.93 0.67 14.62
CA ALA A 102 37.52 0.98 14.81
C ALA A 102 37.38 2.34 15.52
N PHE A 103 36.97 3.36 14.79
CA PHE A 103 36.75 4.69 15.31
C PHE A 103 35.28 4.95 15.66
N THR A 104 35.07 5.83 16.63
CA THR A 104 33.78 6.48 16.90
C THR A 104 34.02 7.98 16.94
N ILE A 105 33.65 8.70 15.89
CA ILE A 105 33.72 10.16 15.83
C ILE A 105 32.48 10.73 16.52
N VAL A 106 32.68 11.66 17.47
CA VAL A 106 31.59 12.15 18.31
C VAL A 106 31.58 13.68 18.38
N ASN A 107 30.46 14.27 18.76
CA ASN A 107 30.46 15.64 19.26
C ASN A 107 31.12 15.72 20.65
N ALA A 108 31.79 16.82 20.97
CA ALA A 108 32.36 17.03 22.30
C ALA A 108 31.24 17.19 23.33
N PRO A 109 31.46 16.76 24.59
CA PRO A 109 30.49 16.94 25.64
C PRO A 109 30.11 18.41 25.86
N GLY A 110 28.79 18.68 25.90
CA GLY A 110 28.26 20.03 26.14
C GLY A 110 28.37 20.97 24.92
N THR A 111 28.71 20.46 23.73
CA THR A 111 28.80 21.26 22.49
C THR A 111 27.83 20.75 21.43
N SER A 112 27.42 21.65 20.55
CA SER A 112 26.49 21.34 19.45
C SER A 112 27.13 21.72 18.11
N PRO A 113 28.22 21.05 17.69
CA PRO A 113 28.89 21.34 16.44
C PRO A 113 28.10 20.84 15.23
N THR A 114 28.37 21.45 14.09
CA THR A 114 27.98 20.93 12.79
C THR A 114 29.20 20.30 12.10
N LEU A 115 29.08 19.02 11.74
CA LEU A 115 30.02 18.36 10.83
C LEU A 115 29.41 18.37 9.41
N THR A 116 29.96 19.20 8.53
CA THR A 116 29.55 19.28 7.13
C THR A 116 30.51 18.46 6.28
N ILE A 117 29.98 17.57 5.45
CA ILE A 117 30.72 16.82 4.43
C ILE A 117 30.15 17.25 3.08
N SER A 118 30.88 18.07 2.34
CA SER A 118 30.38 18.80 1.17
C SER A 118 31.02 18.37 -0.16
N GLY A 119 31.90 17.36 -0.15
CA GLY A 119 32.60 16.91 -1.36
C GLY A 119 32.47 15.41 -1.62
N ALA A 120 33.59 14.67 -1.52
CA ALA A 120 33.65 13.25 -1.87
C ALA A 120 32.85 12.34 -0.90
N GLY A 121 32.61 12.80 0.33
CA GLY A 121 31.89 11.96 1.32
C GLY A 121 32.83 11.09 2.16
N ILE A 122 32.30 9.96 2.65
CA ILE A 122 33.06 9.02 3.48
C ILE A 122 33.47 7.80 2.66
N THR A 123 34.76 7.51 2.68
CA THR A 123 35.33 6.29 2.08
C THR A 123 35.90 5.41 3.17
N ASN A 124 35.33 4.25 3.39
CA ASN A 124 35.78 3.30 4.39
C ASN A 124 36.44 2.07 3.73
N ASN A 125 37.75 2.04 3.72
CA ASN A 125 38.59 0.92 3.21
C ASN A 125 39.11 0.02 4.36
N SER A 126 38.70 0.26 5.60
CA SER A 126 39.24 -0.45 6.76
C SER A 126 38.77 -1.91 6.87
N GLY A 127 37.68 -2.25 6.18
CA GLY A 127 37.04 -3.57 6.28
C GLY A 127 36.18 -3.78 7.52
N ILE A 128 36.06 -2.76 8.39
CA ILE A 128 35.25 -2.80 9.62
C ILE A 128 34.35 -1.56 9.72
N VAL A 129 33.28 -1.64 10.52
CA VAL A 129 32.36 -0.52 10.72
C VAL A 129 33.05 0.63 11.42
N GLN A 130 32.85 1.84 10.89
CA GLN A 130 33.27 3.11 11.48
C GLN A 130 32.05 3.88 11.97
N ASN A 131 32.09 4.40 13.20
CA ASN A 131 30.93 4.94 13.88
C ASN A 131 30.98 6.48 13.98
N PHE A 132 29.81 7.10 13.90
CA PHE A 132 29.57 8.51 14.10
C PHE A 132 28.42 8.67 15.12
N ALA A 133 28.66 9.33 16.23
CA ALA A 133 27.67 9.51 17.29
C ALA A 133 27.52 10.98 17.66
N PHE A 134 26.51 11.63 17.09
CA PHE A 134 26.15 13.04 17.31
C PHE A 134 24.78 13.07 17.99
N GLU A 135 24.79 12.86 19.31
CA GLU A 135 23.58 12.57 20.10
C GLU A 135 23.11 13.75 20.95
N LEU A 136 23.88 14.83 21.05
CA LEU A 136 23.47 16.01 21.78
C LEU A 136 22.52 16.88 20.96
N ALA A 137 21.52 17.45 21.62
CA ALA A 137 20.60 18.39 21.00
C ALA A 137 21.36 19.56 20.33
N GLY A 138 21.06 19.83 19.07
CA GLY A 138 21.72 20.86 18.26
C GLY A 138 23.03 20.43 17.58
N ALA A 139 23.65 19.31 17.97
CA ALA A 139 24.74 18.75 17.17
C ALA A 139 24.16 18.10 15.90
N GLN A 140 24.81 18.33 14.75
CA GLN A 140 24.29 17.83 13.48
C GLN A 140 25.39 17.36 12.51
N ILE A 141 24.97 16.50 11.58
CA ILE A 141 25.81 16.09 10.46
C ILE A 141 25.09 16.50 9.17
N LEU A 142 25.80 17.16 8.26
CA LEU A 142 25.27 17.56 6.95
C LEU A 142 26.07 16.86 5.85
N PHE A 143 25.38 16.18 4.95
CA PHE A 143 25.92 15.72 3.67
C PHE A 143 25.35 16.61 2.58
N LEU A 144 26.20 17.34 1.86
CA LEU A 144 25.81 18.31 0.86
C LEU A 144 26.43 17.99 -0.51
N ASN A 145 25.94 18.67 -1.53
CA ASN A 145 26.36 18.50 -2.92
C ASN A 145 26.20 17.04 -3.39
N SER A 146 27.29 16.31 -3.59
CA SER A 146 27.28 14.90 -4.01
C SER A 146 27.94 13.97 -2.97
N ALA A 147 28.05 14.41 -1.73
CA ALA A 147 28.70 13.65 -0.67
C ALA A 147 27.94 12.34 -0.36
N THR A 148 28.69 11.27 -0.12
CA THR A 148 28.13 9.99 0.32
C THR A 148 28.47 9.69 1.78
N ALA A 149 27.52 9.06 2.50
CA ALA A 149 27.83 8.49 3.81
C ALA A 149 28.64 7.18 3.73
N GLY A 150 28.78 6.63 2.51
CA GLY A 150 29.64 5.49 2.22
C GLY A 150 29.04 4.14 2.57
N SER A 151 29.89 3.17 2.84
CA SER A 151 29.56 1.82 3.28
C SER A 151 30.36 1.43 4.51
N LEU A 152 29.88 0.46 5.29
CA LEU A 152 30.47 0.09 6.58
C LEU A 152 30.63 1.29 7.52
N THR A 153 29.69 2.21 7.47
CA THR A 153 29.57 3.36 8.36
C THR A 153 28.26 3.28 9.14
N ALA A 154 28.30 3.62 10.41
CA ALA A 154 27.13 3.61 11.27
C ALA A 154 26.97 4.96 11.98
N PHE A 155 25.75 5.51 11.92
CA PHE A 155 25.42 6.82 12.47
C PHE A 155 24.36 6.68 13.55
N THR A 156 24.63 7.30 14.72
CA THR A 156 23.62 7.54 15.74
C THR A 156 23.52 9.05 15.92
N THR A 157 22.36 9.61 15.64
CA THR A 157 22.20 11.07 15.54
C THR A 157 20.83 11.55 15.99
N THR A 158 20.80 12.78 16.50
CA THR A 158 19.56 13.53 16.78
C THR A 158 19.23 14.56 15.71
N ASN A 159 20.18 14.89 14.82
CA ASN A 159 19.94 15.82 13.72
C ASN A 159 20.88 15.51 12.54
N MET A 160 20.31 15.26 11.36
CA MET A 160 21.09 14.99 10.16
C MET A 160 20.33 15.46 8.91
N THR A 161 21.08 16.01 7.95
CA THR A 161 20.51 16.42 6.66
C THR A 161 21.36 15.92 5.50
N PHE A 162 20.67 15.37 4.51
CA PHE A 162 21.19 15.09 3.17
C PHE A 162 20.61 16.12 2.20
N GLY A 163 21.48 16.93 1.57
CA GLY A 163 21.08 17.98 0.64
C GLY A 163 21.82 17.91 -0.69
N GLY A 164 21.30 18.62 -1.70
CA GLY A 164 21.81 18.52 -3.07
C GLY A 164 21.60 17.15 -3.68
N ASN A 165 22.64 16.53 -4.22
CA ASN A 165 22.66 15.17 -4.78
C ASN A 165 23.33 14.15 -3.83
N SER A 166 23.37 14.44 -2.53
CA SER A 166 24.03 13.57 -1.55
C SER A 166 23.30 12.24 -1.36
N THR A 167 24.04 11.26 -0.87
CA THR A 167 23.49 9.91 -0.67
C THR A 167 23.87 9.31 0.68
N ALA A 168 22.94 8.60 1.30
CA ALA A 168 23.23 7.78 2.46
C ALA A 168 24.05 6.52 2.12
N GLY A 169 24.20 6.18 0.83
CA GLY A 169 24.99 5.04 0.37
C GLY A 169 24.44 3.71 0.90
N ASN A 170 25.34 2.91 1.51
CA ASN A 170 25.00 1.63 2.15
C ASN A 170 25.28 1.69 3.68
N ALA A 171 25.14 2.87 4.26
CA ALA A 171 25.36 3.08 5.69
C ALA A 171 24.21 2.59 6.57
N THR A 172 24.46 2.51 7.87
CA THR A 172 23.41 2.19 8.86
C THR A 172 23.14 3.43 9.72
N PHE A 173 21.86 3.74 9.92
CA PHE A 173 21.43 4.91 10.69
C PHE A 173 20.51 4.52 11.84
N THR A 174 20.79 5.09 13.02
CA THR A 174 19.86 5.17 14.14
C THR A 174 19.49 6.64 14.33
N ASN A 175 18.31 7.00 13.91
CA ASN A 175 17.78 8.35 14.01
C ASN A 175 16.97 8.52 15.29
N ASN A 176 17.52 9.29 16.25
CA ASN A 176 16.89 9.61 17.53
C ASN A 176 16.36 11.06 17.58
N GLY A 177 16.17 11.69 16.40
CA GLY A 177 15.66 13.06 16.30
C GLY A 177 15.13 13.35 14.89
N LEU A 178 15.59 14.43 14.27
CA LEU A 178 15.17 14.82 12.93
C LEU A 178 16.24 14.45 11.89
N MET A 179 15.86 13.66 10.91
CA MET A 179 16.65 13.41 9.71
C MET A 179 15.89 13.90 8.49
N THR A 180 16.57 14.61 7.58
CA THR A 180 15.92 15.18 6.40
C THR A 180 16.70 14.86 5.13
N PHE A 181 16.01 14.44 4.09
CA PHE A 181 16.50 14.35 2.72
C PHE A 181 15.82 15.45 1.91
N THR A 182 16.62 16.31 1.25
CA THR A 182 16.12 17.46 0.47
C THR A 182 16.70 17.49 -0.93
N ASN A 183 16.13 18.32 -1.79
CA ASN A 183 16.53 18.49 -3.18
C ASN A 183 16.44 17.14 -3.95
N THR A 184 17.56 16.61 -4.44
CA THR A 184 17.65 15.34 -5.18
C THR A 184 18.47 14.29 -4.42
N SER A 185 18.57 14.43 -3.10
CA SER A 185 19.28 13.48 -2.25
C SER A 185 18.59 12.13 -2.16
N THR A 186 19.36 11.09 -1.84
CA THR A 186 18.84 9.72 -1.80
C THR A 186 19.29 8.95 -0.56
N ALA A 187 18.39 8.13 -0.02
CA ALA A 187 18.75 7.17 1.01
C ALA A 187 19.58 5.97 0.47
N GLY A 188 19.66 5.80 -0.86
CA GLY A 188 20.44 4.73 -1.49
C GLY A 188 19.97 3.34 -1.08
N ASP A 189 20.92 2.47 -0.68
CA ASP A 189 20.67 1.12 -0.17
C ASP A 189 20.86 1.04 1.36
N ALA A 190 20.79 2.17 2.06
CA ALA A 190 21.07 2.26 3.49
C ALA A 190 19.96 1.62 4.35
N THR A 191 20.35 1.29 5.59
CA THR A 191 19.43 0.74 6.59
C THR A 191 19.18 1.76 7.69
N PHE A 192 17.90 1.99 8.02
CA PHE A 192 17.46 2.98 8.99
C PHE A 192 16.66 2.35 10.12
N THR A 193 16.98 2.75 11.35
CA THR A 193 16.06 2.66 12.49
C THR A 193 15.64 4.09 12.83
N ASN A 194 14.39 4.43 12.50
CA ASN A 194 13.84 5.76 12.69
C ASN A 194 12.98 5.84 13.94
N ASN A 195 13.56 6.33 15.03
CA ASN A 195 12.86 6.40 16.32
C ASN A 195 12.03 7.68 16.50
N VAL A 196 12.25 8.73 15.67
CA VAL A 196 11.55 10.02 15.82
C VAL A 196 11.01 10.51 14.48
N ALA A 197 11.77 11.24 13.69
CA ALA A 197 11.25 11.83 12.45
C ALA A 197 12.26 11.73 11.29
N LEU A 198 11.78 11.27 10.15
CA LEU A 198 12.52 11.21 8.89
C LEU A 198 11.66 11.85 7.78
N ILE A 199 12.20 12.86 7.09
CA ILE A 199 11.46 13.64 6.12
C ILE A 199 12.15 13.56 4.76
N PHE A 200 11.38 13.31 3.72
CA PHE A 200 11.80 13.37 2.32
C PHE A 200 11.06 14.50 1.62
N ASP A 201 11.79 15.55 1.23
CA ASP A 201 11.24 16.74 0.58
C ASP A 201 11.85 16.99 -0.80
N GLY A 202 11.25 17.89 -1.56
CA GLY A 202 11.68 18.26 -2.90
C GLY A 202 11.59 17.06 -3.84
N ASN A 203 12.69 16.69 -4.49
CA ASN A 203 12.80 15.53 -5.39
C ASN A 203 13.64 14.41 -4.77
N SER A 204 13.68 14.32 -3.44
CA SER A 204 14.46 13.31 -2.73
C SER A 204 13.84 11.92 -2.85
N THR A 205 14.64 10.89 -2.64
CA THR A 205 14.16 9.51 -2.75
C THR A 205 14.69 8.62 -1.62
N ALA A 206 13.82 7.72 -1.17
CA ALA A 206 14.24 6.65 -0.26
C ALA A 206 15.05 5.53 -0.97
N GLY A 207 15.14 5.56 -2.31
CA GLY A 207 15.93 4.60 -3.09
C GLY A 207 15.49 3.15 -2.87
N ASN A 208 16.44 2.28 -2.54
CA ASN A 208 16.20 0.89 -2.14
C ASN A 208 16.40 0.70 -0.61
N GLY A 209 16.34 1.78 0.16
CA GLY A 209 16.60 1.75 1.60
C GLY A 209 15.65 0.83 2.37
N THR A 210 16.14 0.31 3.51
CA THR A 210 15.32 -0.49 4.44
C THR A 210 15.10 0.31 5.71
N PHE A 211 13.82 0.49 6.08
CA PHE A 211 13.41 1.35 7.19
C PHE A 211 12.63 0.54 8.24
N ASN A 212 13.20 0.41 9.43
CA ASN A 212 12.44 0.06 10.63
C ASN A 212 11.98 1.38 11.27
N ASN A 213 10.69 1.65 11.23
CA ASN A 213 10.10 2.94 11.57
C ASN A 213 9.14 2.87 12.76
N PRO A 214 9.61 2.82 14.00
CA PRO A 214 8.75 3.06 15.16
C PRO A 214 8.36 4.52 15.35
N GLY A 215 8.92 5.46 14.57
CA GLY A 215 8.65 6.88 14.59
C GLY A 215 7.75 7.35 13.45
N PHE A 216 8.11 8.47 12.87
CA PHE A 216 7.36 9.16 11.81
C PHE A 216 8.22 9.31 10.55
N ILE A 217 7.68 8.96 9.39
CA ILE A 217 8.27 9.25 8.07
C ILE A 217 7.28 10.06 7.25
N GLN A 218 7.76 11.09 6.54
CA GLN A 218 6.94 11.93 5.68
C GLN A 218 7.56 12.03 4.29
N PHE A 219 6.69 12.02 3.26
CA PHE A 219 7.05 12.27 1.87
C PHE A 219 6.26 13.46 1.34
N GLY A 220 6.98 14.53 0.93
CA GLY A 220 6.43 15.78 0.39
C GLY A 220 5.76 16.64 1.45
N GLU A 221 6.35 17.79 1.75
CA GLU A 221 5.82 18.71 2.76
C GLU A 221 4.90 19.76 2.14
N VAL A 222 5.24 20.22 0.94
CA VAL A 222 4.55 21.31 0.27
C VAL A 222 4.08 20.93 -1.14
N PRO A 223 3.03 21.59 -1.67
CA PRO A 223 2.59 21.38 -3.04
C PRO A 223 3.73 21.60 -4.04
N GLY A 224 3.94 20.60 -4.91
CA GLY A 224 5.01 20.61 -5.90
C GLY A 224 6.23 19.76 -5.51
N ASP A 225 6.29 19.24 -4.29
CA ASP A 225 7.27 18.21 -3.95
C ASP A 225 7.00 16.93 -4.75
N ALA A 226 8.09 16.31 -5.20
CA ALA A 226 8.06 15.07 -5.97
C ALA A 226 8.93 13.99 -5.31
N SER A 227 8.99 14.00 -3.98
CA SER A 227 9.71 12.98 -3.21
C SER A 227 9.09 11.60 -3.41
N THR A 228 9.95 10.58 -3.38
CA THR A 228 9.48 9.21 -3.65
C THR A 228 10.06 8.20 -2.65
N ALA A 229 9.24 7.22 -2.28
CA ALA A 229 9.72 6.06 -1.53
C ALA A 229 10.53 5.07 -2.40
N GLY A 230 10.55 5.26 -3.73
CA GLY A 230 11.33 4.44 -4.65
C GLY A 230 10.97 2.95 -4.60
N ASN A 231 11.95 2.10 -4.32
CA ASN A 231 11.80 0.66 -4.09
C ASN A 231 12.02 0.30 -2.59
N GLY A 232 11.95 1.27 -1.70
CA GLY A 232 12.25 1.10 -0.28
C GLY A 232 11.33 0.09 0.42
N ILE A 233 11.83 -0.49 1.52
CA ILE A 233 11.03 -1.37 2.38
C ILE A 233 10.84 -0.68 3.73
N PHE A 234 9.59 -0.43 4.08
CA PHE A 234 9.20 0.27 5.30
C PHE A 234 8.42 -0.68 6.21
N THR A 235 8.96 -0.93 7.39
CA THR A 235 8.24 -1.65 8.44
C THR A 235 7.82 -0.66 9.52
N ASN A 236 6.53 -0.49 9.68
CA ASN A 236 5.89 0.34 10.70
C ASN A 236 5.40 -0.58 11.83
N PRO A 237 6.16 -0.79 12.89
CA PRO A 237 5.77 -1.69 13.96
C PRO A 237 4.59 -1.12 14.75
N GLY A 238 3.73 -2.00 15.23
CA GLY A 238 2.74 -1.66 16.25
C GLY A 238 3.37 -1.63 17.64
N SER A 239 2.82 -0.80 18.52
CA SER A 239 3.25 -0.66 19.89
C SER A 239 2.53 -1.64 20.84
N ALA A 240 3.10 -1.84 22.02
CA ALA A 240 2.47 -2.57 23.12
C ALA A 240 1.72 -1.65 24.10
N SER A 241 1.66 -0.34 23.85
CA SER A 241 1.17 0.65 24.79
C SER A 241 0.42 1.77 24.06
N SER A 242 -0.58 2.34 24.69
CA SER A 242 -1.29 3.52 24.19
C SER A 242 -0.50 4.83 24.31
N THR A 243 0.61 4.82 25.04
CA THR A 243 1.47 5.99 25.26
C THR A 243 2.65 6.07 24.30
N VAL A 244 2.93 4.98 23.58
CA VAL A 244 3.95 4.90 22.54
C VAL A 244 3.24 4.68 21.22
N GLY A 245 3.42 5.57 20.26
CA GLY A 245 2.82 5.45 18.93
C GLY A 245 3.30 4.19 18.19
N GLY A 246 2.49 3.68 17.30
CA GLY A 246 2.94 2.81 16.23
C GLY A 246 3.70 3.60 15.17
N GLY A 247 4.48 2.93 14.33
CA GLY A 247 5.19 3.57 13.23
C GLY A 247 4.22 4.20 12.23
N LEU A 248 4.48 5.44 11.80
CA LEU A 248 3.63 6.17 10.87
C LEU A 248 4.42 6.62 9.65
N VAL A 249 3.90 6.31 8.46
CA VAL A 249 4.37 6.91 7.19
C VAL A 249 3.24 7.73 6.58
N VAL A 250 3.53 8.98 6.22
CA VAL A 250 2.56 9.89 5.60
C VAL A 250 3.07 10.37 4.24
N PHE A 251 2.20 10.30 3.24
CA PHE A 251 2.37 10.91 1.93
C PHE A 251 1.43 12.10 1.80
N HIS A 252 1.98 13.33 1.71
CA HIS A 252 1.20 14.54 1.40
C HIS A 252 1.18 14.82 -0.10
N PHE A 253 2.36 15.02 -0.70
CA PHE A 253 2.53 15.34 -2.11
C PHE A 253 3.50 14.40 -2.82
N GLY A 254 4.11 13.47 -2.08
CA GLY A 254 5.05 12.49 -2.61
C GLY A 254 4.38 11.23 -3.17
N THR A 255 5.20 10.34 -3.74
CA THR A 255 4.75 9.06 -4.29
C THR A 255 5.40 7.87 -3.60
N ALA A 256 4.62 6.80 -3.41
CA ALA A 256 5.14 5.55 -2.87
C ALA A 256 5.99 4.74 -3.87
N GLY A 257 5.92 5.04 -5.18
CA GLY A 257 6.68 4.32 -6.21
C GLY A 257 6.36 2.82 -6.25
N ASP A 258 7.41 2.00 -6.23
CA ASP A 258 7.33 0.53 -6.18
C ASP A 258 7.64 -0.03 -4.77
N ALA A 259 7.61 0.81 -3.74
CA ALA A 259 8.00 0.46 -2.38
C ALA A 259 7.04 -0.52 -1.70
N THR A 260 7.54 -1.17 -0.65
CA THR A 260 6.73 -2.05 0.22
C THR A 260 6.56 -1.42 1.59
N PHE A 261 5.31 -1.31 2.04
CA PHE A 261 4.94 -0.83 3.38
C PHE A 261 4.29 -1.96 4.16
N ILE A 262 4.84 -2.26 5.33
CA ILE A 262 4.36 -3.28 6.24
C ILE A 262 3.91 -2.57 7.52
N ASN A 263 2.60 -2.50 7.73
CA ASN A 263 2.00 -1.91 8.91
C ASN A 263 1.62 -3.04 9.87
N ASP A 264 2.41 -3.23 10.91
CA ASP A 264 2.14 -4.28 11.87
C ASP A 264 1.08 -3.84 12.88
N GLY A 265 0.24 -4.78 13.28
CA GLY A 265 -0.73 -4.54 14.33
C GLY A 265 -0.07 -4.37 15.69
N ALA A 266 -0.77 -3.72 16.61
CA ALA A 266 -0.36 -3.57 17.98
C ALA A 266 -0.24 -4.92 18.70
N THR A 267 0.68 -5.01 19.66
CA THR A 267 1.01 -6.28 20.32
C THR A 267 0.26 -6.53 21.64
N ALA A 268 -0.52 -5.54 22.08
CA ALA A 268 -1.35 -5.62 23.28
C ALA A 268 -2.59 -4.73 23.15
N SER A 269 -3.60 -5.00 23.96
CA SER A 269 -4.81 -4.19 24.04
C SER A 269 -4.49 -2.74 24.42
N GLY A 270 -5.03 -1.78 23.65
CA GLY A 270 -4.75 -0.36 23.77
C GLY A 270 -3.42 0.09 23.16
N GLY A 271 -2.63 -0.82 22.60
CA GLY A 271 -1.46 -0.46 21.80
C GLY A 271 -1.88 0.17 20.47
N ILE A 272 -1.00 0.97 19.88
CA ILE A 272 -1.23 1.68 18.60
C ILE A 272 -0.54 0.90 17.48
N ALA A 273 -1.27 0.61 16.42
CA ALA A 273 -0.75 -0.11 15.27
C ALA A 273 0.11 0.77 14.36
N GLY A 274 0.90 0.14 13.49
CA GLY A 274 1.60 0.80 12.40
C GLY A 274 0.63 1.28 11.33
N GLU A 275 0.95 2.39 10.67
CA GLU A 275 0.08 3.04 9.70
C GLU A 275 0.83 3.58 8.50
N THR A 276 0.19 3.50 7.32
CA THR A 276 0.56 4.25 6.11
C THR A 276 -0.65 5.09 5.69
N LEU A 277 -0.49 6.41 5.66
CA LEU A 277 -1.52 7.38 5.31
C LEU A 277 -1.14 8.11 4.02
N PHE A 278 -2.04 8.08 3.05
CA PHE A 278 -1.99 8.92 1.85
C PHE A 278 -3.03 10.04 2.00
N GLN A 279 -2.58 11.28 1.92
CA GLN A 279 -3.47 12.44 2.00
C GLN A 279 -3.02 13.54 1.02
N ASP A 280 -3.81 14.60 0.92
CA ASP A 280 -3.63 15.69 -0.04
C ASP A 280 -3.60 15.14 -1.48
N THR A 281 -2.47 15.11 -2.16
CA THR A 281 -2.29 14.45 -3.46
C THR A 281 -1.27 13.32 -3.42
N GLY A 282 -1.00 12.76 -2.25
CA GLY A 282 -0.10 11.61 -2.08
C GLY A 282 -0.53 10.42 -2.95
N ASP A 283 0.43 9.79 -3.62
CA ASP A 283 0.16 8.73 -4.59
C ASP A 283 0.77 7.39 -4.16
N ALA A 284 -0.07 6.36 -4.08
CA ALA A 284 0.39 5.00 -3.77
C ALA A 284 1.06 4.30 -4.98
N ALA A 285 0.94 4.84 -6.18
CA ALA A 285 1.56 4.35 -7.41
C ALA A 285 1.44 2.82 -7.60
N ASN A 286 2.56 2.08 -7.58
CA ASN A 286 2.59 0.62 -7.73
C ASN A 286 2.91 -0.12 -6.42
N ALA A 287 2.87 0.56 -5.29
CA ALA A 287 3.35 0.04 -4.01
C ALA A 287 2.63 -1.24 -3.56
N LEU A 288 3.33 -2.03 -2.77
CA LEU A 288 2.76 -3.11 -1.98
C LEU A 288 2.45 -2.60 -0.57
N LEU A 289 1.17 -2.52 -0.24
CA LEU A 289 0.67 -2.03 1.04
C LEU A 289 0.10 -3.20 1.86
N ILE A 290 0.69 -3.46 3.02
CA ILE A 290 0.32 -4.58 3.89
C ILE A 290 -0.13 -4.03 5.24
N ALA A 291 -1.29 -4.45 5.72
CA ALA A 291 -1.78 -4.20 7.07
C ALA A 291 -2.00 -5.53 7.79
N ASN A 292 -1.19 -5.80 8.79
CA ASN A 292 -1.22 -7.03 9.58
C ASN A 292 -2.16 -6.91 10.78
N GLY A 293 -2.73 -8.03 11.21
CA GLY A 293 -3.55 -8.06 12.42
C GLY A 293 -2.73 -7.83 13.70
N GLY A 294 -3.38 -7.23 14.70
CA GLY A 294 -2.82 -7.11 16.04
C GLY A 294 -2.86 -8.42 16.83
N THR A 295 -2.06 -8.49 17.86
CA THR A 295 -2.01 -9.61 18.81
C THR A 295 -2.36 -9.15 20.21
N GLY A 296 -2.68 -10.06 21.13
CA GLY A 296 -3.01 -9.71 22.51
C GLY A 296 -4.19 -8.74 22.69
N GLY A 297 -5.10 -8.66 21.70
CA GLY A 297 -6.22 -7.72 21.68
C GLY A 297 -5.85 -6.31 21.20
N GLY A 298 -4.69 -6.13 20.61
CA GLY A 298 -4.23 -4.87 20.01
C GLY A 298 -4.92 -4.56 18.67
N ASP A 299 -4.89 -3.30 18.26
CA ASP A 299 -5.42 -2.84 16.98
C ASP A 299 -4.60 -3.40 15.80
N GLY A 300 -5.26 -3.64 14.69
CA GLY A 300 -4.60 -4.06 13.44
C GLY A 300 -3.95 -2.90 12.73
N GLY A 301 -2.92 -3.17 11.94
CA GLY A 301 -2.25 -2.22 11.06
C GLY A 301 -3.23 -1.50 10.13
N SER A 302 -2.91 -0.27 9.74
CA SER A 302 -3.82 0.57 8.96
C SER A 302 -3.18 1.06 7.67
N ILE A 303 -3.98 1.06 6.60
CA ILE A 303 -3.69 1.75 5.34
C ILE A 303 -4.84 2.74 5.13
N GLN A 304 -4.53 4.01 5.03
CA GLN A 304 -5.55 5.05 4.88
C GLN A 304 -5.33 5.87 3.61
N PHE A 305 -6.44 6.15 2.92
CA PHE A 305 -6.49 7.13 1.84
C PHE A 305 -7.49 8.24 2.21
N ALA A 306 -7.01 9.46 2.23
CA ALA A 306 -7.79 10.62 2.60
C ALA A 306 -7.69 11.73 1.55
N THR A 307 -8.60 12.66 1.59
CA THR A 307 -8.65 13.85 0.73
C THR A 307 -8.60 13.51 -0.77
N ALA A 308 -7.63 14.01 -1.53
CA ALA A 308 -7.49 13.81 -2.97
C ALA A 308 -6.34 12.87 -3.35
N SER A 309 -5.92 12.02 -2.42
CA SER A 309 -4.85 11.03 -2.64
C SER A 309 -5.21 10.03 -3.74
N THR A 310 -4.20 9.37 -4.32
CA THR A 310 -4.41 8.38 -5.38
C THR A 310 -3.87 7.01 -5.02
N GLY A 311 -4.59 5.95 -5.41
CA GLY A 311 -4.21 4.56 -5.12
C GLY A 311 -3.47 3.87 -6.27
N GLY A 312 -3.35 4.50 -7.44
CA GLY A 312 -2.60 3.99 -8.59
C GLY A 312 -2.95 2.55 -8.98
N THR A 313 -1.92 1.72 -9.09
CA THR A 313 -2.02 0.27 -9.28
C THR A 313 -1.54 -0.52 -8.05
N ALA A 314 -1.52 0.10 -6.88
CA ALA A 314 -1.04 -0.49 -5.64
C ALA A 314 -1.74 -1.81 -5.30
N GLN A 315 -0.98 -2.72 -4.71
CA GLN A 315 -1.49 -3.98 -4.19
C GLN A 315 -1.77 -3.83 -2.70
N VAL A 316 -3.02 -3.93 -2.30
CA VAL A 316 -3.44 -3.80 -0.90
C VAL A 316 -3.71 -5.18 -0.31
N GLN A 317 -3.06 -5.49 0.80
CA GLN A 317 -3.19 -6.74 1.54
C GLN A 317 -3.56 -6.43 2.99
N VAL A 318 -4.70 -6.93 3.45
CA VAL A 318 -5.16 -6.68 4.82
C VAL A 318 -5.46 -8.01 5.52
N PHE A 319 -4.90 -8.20 6.72
CA PHE A 319 -4.96 -9.47 7.45
C PHE A 319 -5.44 -9.30 8.89
N GLY A 320 -6.18 -10.30 9.40
CA GLY A 320 -6.69 -10.30 10.76
C GLY A 320 -7.64 -9.13 11.02
N ASN A 321 -7.35 -8.28 11.99
CA ASN A 321 -8.06 -7.02 12.22
C ASN A 321 -7.35 -5.81 11.58
N GLY A 322 -6.34 -6.03 10.71
CA GLY A 322 -5.77 -5.00 9.85
C GLY A 322 -6.78 -4.44 8.87
N ASN A 323 -6.61 -3.20 8.41
CA ASN A 323 -7.62 -2.53 7.62
C ASN A 323 -7.09 -1.65 6.49
N LEU A 324 -7.95 -1.46 5.49
CA LEU A 324 -7.90 -0.39 4.50
C LEU A 324 -9.07 0.56 4.81
N ASP A 325 -8.81 1.84 4.98
CA ASP A 325 -9.83 2.85 5.22
C ASP A 325 -9.77 3.95 4.14
N ILE A 326 -10.85 4.07 3.36
CA ILE A 326 -11.01 5.11 2.35
C ILE A 326 -12.13 6.10 2.71
N SER A 327 -12.69 5.99 3.92
CA SER A 327 -13.85 6.80 4.32
C SER A 327 -13.55 8.29 4.39
N GLY A 328 -12.29 8.67 4.61
CA GLY A 328 -11.82 10.06 4.59
C GLY A 328 -11.48 10.62 3.21
N HIS A 329 -11.60 9.80 2.15
CA HIS A 329 -11.29 10.24 0.78
C HIS A 329 -12.40 11.13 0.22
N ASN A 330 -12.03 12.04 -0.70
CA ASN A 330 -13.00 12.86 -1.43
C ASN A 330 -13.82 12.00 -2.41
N ALA A 331 -15.09 12.38 -2.62
CA ALA A 331 -15.92 11.75 -3.65
C ALA A 331 -15.29 11.92 -5.06
N PRO A 332 -15.48 10.95 -5.95
CA PRO A 332 -16.33 9.77 -5.82
C PRO A 332 -15.65 8.58 -5.12
N GLY A 333 -14.40 8.68 -4.68
CA GLY A 333 -13.63 7.61 -4.07
C GLY A 333 -12.34 7.32 -4.83
N ILE A 334 -11.76 6.14 -4.62
CA ILE A 334 -10.40 5.82 -5.04
C ILE A 334 -10.32 4.59 -5.95
N THR A 335 -9.26 4.54 -6.76
CA THR A 335 -8.87 3.38 -7.56
C THR A 335 -7.59 2.77 -7.02
N THR A 336 -7.55 1.44 -6.83
CA THR A 336 -6.34 0.68 -6.48
C THR A 336 -6.14 -0.50 -7.45
N GLY A 337 -4.91 -1.05 -7.46
CA GLY A 337 -4.59 -2.21 -8.29
C GLY A 337 -5.37 -3.44 -7.90
N SER A 338 -5.29 -3.85 -6.64
CA SER A 338 -5.98 -5.05 -6.13
C SER A 338 -6.14 -5.02 -4.62
N ILE A 339 -7.11 -5.80 -4.11
CA ILE A 339 -7.28 -6.09 -2.69
C ILE A 339 -7.21 -7.60 -2.45
N GLN A 340 -6.60 -8.01 -1.34
CA GLN A 340 -6.60 -9.41 -0.88
C GLN A 340 -6.46 -9.53 0.64
N GLY A 341 -6.72 -10.70 1.19
CA GLY A 341 -6.62 -10.98 2.62
C GLY A 341 -7.98 -11.19 3.29
N ASN A 342 -7.98 -11.12 4.61
CA ASN A 342 -9.13 -11.40 5.47
C ASN A 342 -9.40 -10.32 6.52
N GLY A 343 -8.77 -9.15 6.38
CA GLY A 343 -8.98 -7.99 7.23
C GLY A 343 -10.25 -7.20 6.87
N ALA A 344 -10.30 -5.92 7.23
CA ALA A 344 -11.44 -5.05 6.98
C ALA A 344 -11.16 -4.01 5.88
N VAL A 345 -12.21 -3.62 5.15
CA VAL A 345 -12.19 -2.48 4.23
C VAL A 345 -13.35 -1.56 4.59
N PHE A 346 -13.04 -0.31 4.92
CA PHE A 346 -14.00 0.73 5.26
C PHE A 346 -14.15 1.69 4.08
N LEU A 347 -15.33 1.77 3.51
CA LEU A 347 -15.62 2.57 2.33
C LEU A 347 -16.14 3.98 2.67
N GLY A 348 -16.78 4.15 3.83
CA GLY A 348 -17.55 5.37 4.10
C GLY A 348 -18.70 5.51 3.09
N ALA A 349 -18.77 6.68 2.44
CA ALA A 349 -19.68 6.97 1.33
C ALA A 349 -18.99 6.85 -0.05
N ASN A 350 -17.79 6.33 -0.11
CA ASN A 350 -16.92 6.36 -1.29
C ASN A 350 -17.01 5.07 -2.12
N ASN A 351 -16.61 5.17 -3.39
CA ASN A 351 -16.42 4.01 -4.27
C ASN A 351 -14.98 3.52 -4.22
N LEU A 352 -14.78 2.23 -3.99
CA LEU A 352 -13.49 1.58 -4.18
C LEU A 352 -13.47 0.86 -5.53
N THR A 353 -12.66 1.34 -6.47
CA THR A 353 -12.41 0.65 -7.74
C THR A 353 -11.17 -0.24 -7.60
N VAL A 354 -11.30 -1.54 -7.93
CA VAL A 354 -10.22 -2.53 -7.83
C VAL A 354 -10.04 -3.33 -9.11
N GLY A 355 -8.79 -3.70 -9.40
CA GLY A 355 -8.45 -4.60 -10.50
C GLY A 355 -7.60 -3.97 -11.60
N THR A 356 -7.14 -2.72 -11.46
CA THR A 356 -6.38 -2.00 -12.51
C THR A 356 -5.02 -2.63 -12.82
N ASN A 357 -4.41 -3.34 -11.88
CA ASN A 357 -3.17 -4.12 -12.09
C ASN A 357 -3.40 -5.50 -12.74
N ASN A 358 -4.65 -5.86 -13.05
CA ASN A 358 -5.08 -7.13 -13.65
C ASN A 358 -4.73 -8.41 -12.85
N LEU A 359 -4.37 -8.30 -11.60
CA LEU A 359 -4.12 -9.47 -10.74
C LEU A 359 -5.43 -10.19 -10.41
N SER A 360 -5.30 -11.50 -10.21
CA SER A 360 -6.43 -12.32 -9.72
C SER A 360 -6.25 -12.56 -8.23
N THR A 361 -7.19 -12.05 -7.42
CA THR A 361 -7.10 -12.05 -5.97
C THR A 361 -8.34 -12.64 -5.31
N THR A 362 -8.20 -12.99 -4.03
CA THR A 362 -9.31 -13.40 -3.16
C THR A 362 -9.34 -12.51 -1.93
N PHE A 363 -10.51 -11.96 -1.66
CA PHE A 363 -10.78 -11.22 -0.45
C PHE A 363 -11.82 -12.00 0.39
N SER A 364 -11.41 -12.35 1.61
CA SER A 364 -12.23 -13.12 2.57
C SER A 364 -12.57 -12.31 3.83
N GLY A 365 -12.20 -11.04 3.85
CA GLY A 365 -12.51 -10.10 4.92
C GLY A 365 -13.87 -9.44 4.75
N LEU A 366 -14.11 -8.40 5.52
CA LEU A 366 -15.36 -7.63 5.52
C LEU A 366 -15.17 -6.31 4.78
N ILE A 367 -15.99 -6.05 3.76
CA ILE A 367 -16.13 -4.74 3.12
C ILE A 367 -17.41 -4.10 3.67
N GLN A 368 -17.31 -2.88 4.19
CA GLN A 368 -18.41 -2.20 4.86
C GLN A 368 -18.37 -0.69 4.68
N ASP A 369 -19.49 -0.04 4.96
CA ASP A 369 -19.56 1.40 5.14
C ASP A 369 -18.84 1.83 6.43
N GLY A 370 -18.84 3.10 6.77
CA GLY A 370 -18.20 3.64 7.95
C GLY A 370 -16.69 3.79 7.76
N GLY A 371 -15.94 3.73 8.86
CA GLY A 371 -14.50 4.02 8.93
C GLY A 371 -14.22 5.27 9.73
N SER A 372 -13.01 5.78 9.72
CA SER A 372 -12.57 6.96 10.49
C SER A 372 -13.30 8.25 10.05
N GLY A 373 -13.58 8.38 8.74
CA GLY A 373 -14.37 9.47 8.16
C GLY A 373 -15.89 9.26 8.26
N GLY A 374 -16.35 8.07 8.70
CA GLY A 374 -17.77 7.73 8.76
C GLY A 374 -18.41 7.59 7.37
N GLY A 375 -19.74 7.75 7.31
CA GLY A 375 -20.51 7.71 6.07
C GLY A 375 -21.14 6.36 5.77
N ALA A 376 -22.10 6.37 4.82
CA ALA A 376 -22.81 5.20 4.30
C ALA A 376 -23.04 5.38 2.79
N GLY A 377 -23.37 4.32 2.08
CA GLY A 377 -23.49 4.34 0.63
C GLY A 377 -22.19 3.99 -0.10
N GLY A 378 -21.22 3.43 0.62
CA GLY A 378 -19.99 2.92 0.04
C GLY A 378 -20.25 1.87 -1.04
N SER A 379 -19.48 1.89 -2.12
CA SER A 379 -19.68 1.02 -3.28
C SER A 379 -18.37 0.38 -3.77
N LEU A 380 -18.50 -0.72 -4.52
CA LEU A 380 -17.37 -1.45 -5.08
C LEU A 380 -17.47 -1.49 -6.61
N THR A 381 -16.40 -1.10 -7.28
CA THR A 381 -16.27 -1.28 -8.74
C THR A 381 -15.18 -2.28 -9.05
N LYS A 382 -15.53 -3.38 -9.73
CA LYS A 382 -14.56 -4.33 -10.29
C LYS A 382 -14.16 -3.90 -11.69
N ALA A 383 -12.89 -3.51 -11.85
CA ALA A 383 -12.25 -3.13 -13.11
C ALA A 383 -11.16 -4.15 -13.52
N GLY A 384 -10.48 -3.90 -14.66
CA GLY A 384 -9.38 -4.71 -15.15
C GLY A 384 -9.72 -6.17 -15.46
N ASN A 385 -8.80 -6.87 -16.11
CA ASN A 385 -9.05 -8.22 -16.65
C ASN A 385 -8.96 -9.35 -15.62
N GLY A 386 -8.34 -9.10 -14.48
CA GLY A 386 -8.16 -10.10 -13.43
C GLY A 386 -9.48 -10.51 -12.77
N LYS A 387 -9.40 -11.48 -11.89
CA LYS A 387 -10.52 -12.03 -11.12
C LYS A 387 -10.45 -11.53 -9.68
N LEU A 388 -11.57 -11.02 -9.15
CA LEU A 388 -11.77 -10.82 -7.72
C LEU A 388 -12.74 -11.88 -7.19
N SER A 389 -12.35 -12.63 -6.17
CA SER A 389 -13.23 -13.57 -5.47
C SER A 389 -13.59 -13.00 -4.09
N LEU A 390 -14.88 -12.79 -3.83
CA LEU A 390 -15.41 -12.39 -2.53
C LEU A 390 -15.97 -13.64 -1.82
N THR A 391 -15.39 -14.01 -0.69
CA THR A 391 -15.73 -15.27 -0.01
C THR A 391 -16.46 -15.07 1.31
N ASN A 392 -16.64 -13.82 1.74
CA ASN A 392 -17.35 -13.46 2.97
C ASN A 392 -18.61 -12.63 2.66
N ALA A 393 -19.48 -12.51 3.66
CA ALA A 393 -20.58 -11.55 3.63
C ALA A 393 -20.03 -10.13 3.82
N ASN A 394 -20.49 -9.20 2.98
CA ASN A 394 -20.16 -7.79 3.03
C ASN A 394 -21.41 -6.96 3.36
N THR A 395 -21.23 -5.78 3.94
CA THR A 395 -22.33 -4.97 4.47
C THR A 395 -22.43 -3.55 3.90
N TYR A 396 -21.57 -3.18 2.96
CA TYR A 396 -21.65 -1.88 2.28
C TYR A 396 -22.97 -1.72 1.50
N THR A 397 -23.46 -0.49 1.35
CA THR A 397 -24.85 -0.25 0.93
C THR A 397 -25.00 0.39 -0.46
N GLY A 398 -23.93 0.94 -1.06
CA GLY A 398 -23.99 1.66 -2.33
C GLY A 398 -23.98 0.78 -3.59
N GLY A 399 -23.83 -0.54 -3.45
CA GLY A 399 -23.90 -1.50 -4.56
C GLY A 399 -22.56 -1.86 -5.17
N THR A 400 -22.63 -2.70 -6.23
CA THR A 400 -21.44 -3.24 -6.91
C THR A 400 -21.55 -3.07 -8.41
N THR A 401 -20.51 -2.57 -9.06
CA THR A 401 -20.43 -2.44 -10.51
C THR A 401 -19.29 -3.30 -11.06
N ILE A 402 -19.55 -4.07 -12.13
CA ILE A 402 -18.52 -4.83 -12.84
C ILE A 402 -18.36 -4.19 -14.20
N THR A 403 -17.17 -3.63 -14.47
CA THR A 403 -16.84 -2.97 -15.75
C THR A 403 -15.95 -3.83 -16.61
N ARG A 404 -15.21 -4.80 -16.02
CA ARG A 404 -14.30 -5.70 -16.74
C ARG A 404 -13.84 -6.88 -15.89
N GLY A 405 -13.37 -7.96 -16.58
CA GLY A 405 -12.84 -9.15 -15.91
C GLY A 405 -13.92 -9.97 -15.20
N THR A 406 -13.60 -10.53 -14.05
CA THR A 406 -14.52 -11.45 -13.37
C THR A 406 -14.66 -11.10 -11.87
N LEU A 407 -15.90 -10.97 -11.41
CA LEU A 407 -16.23 -11.00 -9.98
C LEU A 407 -16.85 -12.37 -9.65
N LEU A 408 -16.22 -13.12 -8.73
CA LEU A 408 -16.78 -14.36 -8.20
C LEU A 408 -17.30 -14.18 -6.78
N VAL A 409 -18.58 -14.43 -6.56
CA VAL A 409 -19.19 -14.48 -5.24
C VAL A 409 -19.17 -15.92 -4.72
N LYS A 410 -18.57 -16.14 -3.54
CA LYS A 410 -18.36 -17.47 -2.96
C LYS A 410 -18.69 -17.53 -1.46
N ASN A 411 -19.39 -16.55 -0.94
CA ASN A 411 -19.88 -16.50 0.42
C ASN A 411 -20.88 -17.63 0.67
N THR A 412 -20.97 -18.08 1.91
CA THR A 412 -21.94 -19.11 2.33
C THR A 412 -23.14 -18.50 3.04
N THR A 413 -22.98 -17.34 3.66
CA THR A 413 -24.01 -16.61 4.42
C THR A 413 -24.05 -15.16 3.99
N GLY A 414 -25.16 -14.47 4.14
CA GLY A 414 -25.35 -13.06 3.79
C GLY A 414 -25.09 -12.77 2.31
N SER A 415 -24.70 -11.55 1.99
CA SER A 415 -24.41 -11.07 0.64
C SER A 415 -22.92 -10.83 0.41
N ALA A 416 -22.35 -11.38 -0.66
CA ALA A 416 -20.97 -11.08 -1.01
C ALA A 416 -20.76 -9.64 -1.53
N THR A 417 -21.83 -9.01 -2.02
CA THR A 417 -21.81 -7.71 -2.70
C THR A 417 -22.51 -6.60 -1.92
N GLY A 418 -22.60 -6.76 -0.59
CA GLY A 418 -23.36 -5.83 0.24
C GLY A 418 -24.87 -5.93 -0.03
N THR A 419 -25.61 -4.88 0.34
CA THR A 419 -27.08 -4.85 0.21
C THR A 419 -27.56 -4.08 -1.01
N GLY A 420 -26.70 -3.28 -1.62
CA GLY A 420 -27.02 -2.48 -2.81
C GLY A 420 -27.08 -3.31 -4.10
N ALA A 421 -27.61 -2.70 -5.16
CA ALA A 421 -27.76 -3.35 -6.46
C ALA A 421 -26.40 -3.75 -7.09
N VAL A 422 -26.44 -4.80 -7.90
CA VAL A 422 -25.28 -5.26 -8.68
C VAL A 422 -25.53 -5.00 -10.16
N GLN A 423 -24.65 -4.21 -10.77
CA GLN A 423 -24.69 -3.89 -12.19
C GLN A 423 -23.47 -4.51 -12.92
N VAL A 424 -23.73 -5.36 -13.90
CA VAL A 424 -22.71 -5.93 -14.77
C VAL A 424 -22.71 -5.17 -16.09
N ASN A 425 -21.85 -4.18 -16.26
CA ASN A 425 -21.76 -3.40 -17.49
C ASN A 425 -21.02 -4.19 -18.59
N ALA A 426 -19.91 -4.84 -18.19
CA ALA A 426 -19.14 -5.75 -19.01
C ALA A 426 -18.36 -6.72 -18.12
N GLY A 427 -17.84 -7.82 -18.70
CA GLY A 427 -17.16 -8.87 -17.93
C GLY A 427 -18.14 -9.87 -17.30
N THR A 428 -17.71 -10.61 -16.29
CA THR A 428 -18.44 -11.75 -15.76
C THR A 428 -18.76 -11.59 -14.29
N LEU A 429 -20.04 -11.72 -13.93
CA LEU A 429 -20.48 -12.04 -12.58
C LEU A 429 -20.65 -13.54 -12.48
N GLY A 430 -19.96 -14.18 -11.56
CA GLY A 430 -20.05 -15.62 -11.37
C GLY A 430 -19.94 -16.05 -9.92
N GLY A 431 -19.87 -17.37 -9.71
CA GLY A 431 -19.68 -17.94 -8.38
C GLY A 431 -20.80 -18.89 -7.96
N THR A 432 -20.74 -19.25 -6.67
CA THR A 432 -21.69 -20.21 -6.03
C THR A 432 -22.25 -19.63 -4.73
N GLY A 433 -22.08 -18.35 -4.51
CA GLY A 433 -22.50 -17.63 -3.31
C GLY A 433 -23.89 -17.00 -3.42
N LYS A 434 -24.09 -15.97 -2.60
CA LYS A 434 -25.38 -15.26 -2.44
C LYS A 434 -25.19 -13.75 -2.63
N ILE A 435 -26.19 -13.12 -3.22
CA ILE A 435 -26.32 -11.68 -3.46
C ILE A 435 -27.70 -11.25 -2.96
N ASP A 436 -27.76 -10.20 -2.11
CA ASP A 436 -29.04 -9.69 -1.58
C ASP A 436 -29.61 -8.55 -2.44
N GLY A 437 -28.76 -7.82 -3.17
CA GLY A 437 -29.18 -6.76 -4.08
C GLY A 437 -29.77 -7.29 -5.38
N ALA A 438 -30.58 -6.47 -6.05
CA ALA A 438 -31.04 -6.76 -7.42
C ALA A 438 -29.84 -6.84 -8.37
N VAL A 439 -29.85 -7.80 -9.30
CA VAL A 439 -28.78 -8.01 -10.28
C VAL A 439 -29.27 -7.64 -11.67
N THR A 440 -28.55 -6.74 -12.32
CA THR A 440 -28.77 -6.39 -13.73
C THR A 440 -27.54 -6.76 -14.55
N VAL A 441 -27.71 -7.60 -15.56
CA VAL A 441 -26.65 -8.05 -16.46
C VAL A 441 -26.82 -7.34 -17.79
N GLY A 442 -25.84 -6.53 -18.18
CA GLY A 442 -25.84 -5.72 -19.38
C GLY A 442 -26.40 -4.31 -19.20
N THR A 443 -25.92 -3.39 -20.04
CA THR A 443 -26.41 -2.00 -20.11
C THR A 443 -27.59 -1.87 -21.10
N GLY A 444 -27.80 -2.87 -21.95
CA GLY A 444 -28.75 -2.82 -23.05
C GLY A 444 -28.20 -2.17 -24.34
N THR A 445 -27.00 -1.60 -24.28
CA THR A 445 -26.37 -0.83 -25.39
C THR A 445 -25.04 -1.42 -25.85
N SER A 446 -24.41 -2.28 -25.05
CA SER A 446 -23.12 -2.92 -25.33
C SER A 446 -23.12 -4.39 -24.96
N SER A 447 -22.34 -5.19 -25.68
CA SER A 447 -22.11 -6.61 -25.40
C SER A 447 -20.99 -6.82 -24.37
N GLY A 448 -20.85 -8.06 -23.86
CA GLY A 448 -19.74 -8.48 -23.01
C GLY A 448 -20.08 -8.62 -21.52
N ALA A 449 -21.33 -8.35 -21.12
CA ALA A 449 -21.83 -8.65 -19.79
C ALA A 449 -22.31 -10.11 -19.71
N ILE A 450 -21.75 -10.89 -18.77
CA ILE A 450 -22.00 -12.31 -18.64
C ILE A 450 -22.41 -12.65 -17.21
N LEU A 451 -23.49 -13.43 -17.07
CA LEU A 451 -23.77 -14.16 -15.85
C LEU A 451 -23.31 -15.61 -16.01
N LEU A 452 -22.52 -16.11 -15.05
CA LEU A 452 -22.03 -17.48 -14.99
C LEU A 452 -22.31 -18.08 -13.62
N ALA A 453 -23.35 -18.89 -13.48
CA ALA A 453 -23.65 -19.59 -12.23
C ALA A 453 -22.66 -20.75 -12.05
N GLY A 454 -21.50 -20.45 -11.47
CA GLY A 454 -20.39 -21.38 -11.27
C GLY A 454 -19.06 -20.67 -11.09
N ASN A 455 -18.03 -21.45 -10.74
CA ASN A 455 -16.69 -20.88 -10.42
C ASN A 455 -15.79 -20.70 -11.64
N SER A 456 -16.15 -21.25 -12.79
CA SER A 456 -15.45 -21.11 -14.07
C SER A 456 -16.34 -21.58 -15.22
N ALA A 457 -15.93 -21.31 -16.46
CA ALA A 457 -16.60 -21.77 -17.67
C ALA A 457 -16.72 -23.30 -17.82
N THR A 458 -16.16 -24.09 -16.90
CA THR A 458 -16.21 -25.56 -16.93
C THR A 458 -16.71 -26.20 -15.62
N LYS A 459 -17.03 -25.38 -14.62
CA LYS A 459 -17.46 -25.87 -13.28
C LYS A 459 -18.82 -25.29 -12.94
N PRO A 460 -19.91 -26.02 -13.19
CA PRO A 460 -21.26 -25.57 -12.87
C PRO A 460 -21.45 -25.39 -11.37
N GLY A 461 -22.31 -24.48 -10.99
CA GLY A 461 -22.65 -24.20 -9.60
C GLY A 461 -24.03 -23.54 -9.48
N THR A 462 -24.38 -23.16 -8.27
CA THR A 462 -25.60 -22.39 -8.02
C THR A 462 -25.23 -21.00 -7.52
N LEU A 463 -25.65 -19.97 -8.24
CA LEU A 463 -25.58 -18.58 -7.81
C LEU A 463 -26.97 -18.16 -7.33
N THR A 464 -27.06 -17.62 -6.12
CA THR A 464 -28.34 -17.18 -5.54
C THR A 464 -28.41 -15.66 -5.49
N VAL A 465 -29.44 -15.10 -6.08
CA VAL A 465 -29.82 -13.68 -5.99
C VAL A 465 -31.10 -13.62 -5.16
N ASN A 466 -31.02 -13.10 -3.95
CA ASN A 466 -32.18 -12.98 -3.04
C ASN A 466 -33.13 -11.82 -3.44
N ASN A 467 -33.01 -11.35 -4.67
CA ASN A 467 -33.74 -10.26 -5.28
C ASN A 467 -33.97 -10.56 -6.77
N THR A 468 -34.41 -9.58 -7.56
CA THR A 468 -34.63 -9.71 -8.99
C THR A 468 -33.34 -9.90 -9.78
N LEU A 469 -33.43 -10.68 -10.86
CA LEU A 469 -32.38 -10.88 -11.85
C LEU A 469 -32.90 -10.42 -13.22
N THR A 470 -32.24 -9.41 -13.79
CA THR A 470 -32.60 -8.86 -15.10
C THR A 470 -31.45 -9.06 -16.09
N PHE A 471 -31.76 -9.61 -17.25
CA PHE A 471 -30.87 -9.66 -18.40
C PHE A 471 -31.30 -8.61 -19.40
N ASN A 472 -30.47 -7.60 -19.64
CA ASN A 472 -30.68 -6.59 -20.66
C ASN A 472 -30.14 -7.07 -22.01
N SER A 473 -30.62 -6.46 -23.10
CA SER A 473 -30.17 -6.76 -24.46
C SER A 473 -28.64 -6.82 -24.56
N LEU A 474 -28.12 -7.73 -25.38
CA LEU A 474 -26.70 -7.96 -25.63
C LEU A 474 -25.91 -8.52 -24.41
N SER A 475 -26.56 -8.83 -23.29
CA SER A 475 -25.96 -9.61 -22.20
C SER A 475 -26.08 -11.12 -22.49
N THR A 476 -25.37 -11.93 -21.73
CA THR A 476 -25.35 -13.39 -21.93
C THR A 476 -25.56 -14.13 -20.61
N TYR A 477 -26.40 -15.14 -20.61
CA TYR A 477 -26.38 -16.17 -19.57
C TYR A 477 -25.54 -17.35 -20.09
N GLN A 478 -24.41 -17.62 -19.41
CA GLN A 478 -23.57 -18.78 -19.70
C GLN A 478 -23.92 -19.93 -18.74
N CYS A 479 -24.52 -20.98 -19.26
CA CYS A 479 -24.85 -22.19 -18.53
C CYS A 479 -23.82 -23.28 -18.81
N VAL A 480 -23.25 -23.84 -17.78
CA VAL A 480 -22.30 -24.97 -17.86
C VAL A 480 -23.02 -26.25 -17.45
N LEU A 481 -22.94 -27.28 -18.27
CA LEU A 481 -23.36 -28.64 -17.95
C LEU A 481 -22.13 -29.53 -17.79
N ASN A 482 -22.03 -30.27 -16.71
CA ASN A 482 -21.09 -31.38 -16.56
C ASN A 482 -21.86 -32.70 -16.66
N ARG A 483 -21.78 -33.35 -17.83
CA ARG A 483 -22.52 -34.60 -18.12
C ARG A 483 -22.10 -35.76 -17.24
N THR A 484 -20.81 -35.90 -16.95
CA THR A 484 -20.28 -36.99 -16.09
C THR A 484 -20.91 -36.94 -14.70
N ARG A 485 -21.28 -35.75 -14.20
CA ARG A 485 -21.88 -35.56 -12.89
C ARG A 485 -23.37 -35.27 -12.95
N ALA A 486 -23.96 -35.23 -14.14
CA ALA A 486 -25.34 -34.79 -14.39
C ALA A 486 -25.67 -33.50 -13.62
N LYS A 487 -24.81 -32.47 -13.71
CA LYS A 487 -24.99 -31.23 -12.99
C LYS A 487 -24.87 -30.02 -13.92
N ALA A 488 -25.85 -29.12 -13.91
CA ALA A 488 -25.85 -27.88 -14.65
C ALA A 488 -25.66 -26.66 -13.76
N SER A 489 -25.22 -25.56 -14.32
CA SER A 489 -25.28 -24.22 -13.73
C SER A 489 -26.74 -23.86 -13.40
N LYS A 490 -26.95 -23.23 -12.22
CA LYS A 490 -28.28 -22.79 -11.80
C LYS A 490 -28.21 -21.37 -11.22
N ALA A 491 -28.94 -20.44 -11.83
CA ALA A 491 -29.22 -19.14 -11.22
C ALA A 491 -30.55 -19.23 -10.45
N THR A 492 -30.54 -18.87 -9.17
CA THR A 492 -31.77 -18.78 -8.35
C THR A 492 -32.06 -17.30 -8.09
N ALA A 493 -33.28 -16.83 -8.36
CA ALA A 493 -33.66 -15.43 -8.15
C ALA A 493 -35.13 -15.26 -7.75
N LEU A 494 -35.43 -14.14 -7.06
CA LEU A 494 -36.79 -13.74 -6.67
C LEU A 494 -37.41 -12.89 -7.80
N GLY A 495 -37.65 -13.51 -8.95
CA GLY A 495 -38.15 -12.88 -10.19
C GLY A 495 -37.06 -12.71 -11.22
N VAL A 496 -37.39 -13.08 -12.46
CA VAL A 496 -36.43 -13.04 -13.59
C VAL A 496 -37.07 -12.35 -14.78
N THR A 497 -36.33 -11.41 -15.36
CA THR A 497 -36.67 -10.70 -16.60
C THR A 497 -35.57 -10.89 -17.63
N ILE A 498 -35.94 -11.31 -18.83
CA ILE A 498 -35.07 -11.46 -20.01
C ILE A 498 -35.61 -10.54 -21.08
N THR A 499 -34.88 -9.46 -21.40
CA THR A 499 -35.30 -8.56 -22.48
C THR A 499 -35.00 -9.16 -23.86
N SER A 500 -35.38 -8.47 -24.92
CA SER A 500 -35.07 -8.93 -26.29
C SER A 500 -33.56 -8.99 -26.56
N ASN A 501 -33.13 -9.87 -27.48
CA ASN A 501 -31.73 -10.01 -27.91
C ASN A 501 -30.72 -10.41 -26.81
N VAL A 502 -31.16 -11.23 -25.84
CA VAL A 502 -30.27 -11.86 -24.85
C VAL A 502 -29.96 -13.29 -25.31
N PRO A 503 -28.71 -13.61 -25.70
CA PRO A 503 -28.32 -14.98 -26.02
C PRO A 503 -28.10 -15.84 -24.79
N PHE A 504 -28.38 -17.12 -24.91
CA PHE A 504 -27.98 -18.17 -23.99
C PHE A 504 -26.78 -18.92 -24.55
N THR A 505 -25.73 -19.06 -23.77
CA THR A 505 -24.56 -19.85 -24.14
C THR A 505 -24.51 -21.13 -23.32
N PHE A 506 -24.48 -22.26 -24.00
CA PHE A 506 -24.41 -23.57 -23.37
C PHE A 506 -23.01 -24.16 -23.51
N VAL A 507 -22.37 -24.47 -22.41
CA VAL A 507 -21.04 -25.08 -22.34
C VAL A 507 -21.19 -26.48 -21.77
N ASP A 508 -21.16 -27.47 -22.65
CA ASP A 508 -21.30 -28.87 -22.29
C ASP A 508 -19.93 -29.52 -22.09
N THR A 509 -19.69 -29.98 -20.88
CA THR A 509 -18.41 -30.60 -20.44
C THR A 509 -18.65 -32.02 -19.92
N GLY A 510 -17.57 -32.78 -19.85
CA GLY A 510 -17.63 -34.17 -19.40
C GLY A 510 -17.91 -35.14 -20.54
N THR A 511 -18.14 -36.40 -20.19
CA THR A 511 -18.35 -37.52 -21.12
C THR A 511 -19.63 -38.28 -20.78
N GLY A 512 -20.12 -39.11 -21.69
CA GLY A 512 -21.28 -39.95 -21.54
C GLY A 512 -22.57 -39.34 -22.09
N THR A 513 -23.58 -40.19 -22.25
CA THR A 513 -24.94 -39.81 -22.61
C THR A 513 -25.77 -39.68 -21.33
N LEU A 514 -26.72 -38.75 -21.34
CA LEU A 514 -27.65 -38.54 -20.25
C LEU A 514 -28.90 -39.42 -20.44
N ALA A 515 -29.50 -39.84 -19.36
CA ALA A 515 -30.77 -40.57 -19.45
C ALA A 515 -31.90 -39.67 -19.93
N ILE A 516 -32.70 -40.16 -20.88
CA ILE A 516 -33.91 -39.47 -21.36
C ILE A 516 -34.80 -39.18 -20.15
N GLY A 517 -35.41 -37.99 -20.10
CA GLY A 517 -36.22 -37.52 -19.00
C GLY A 517 -35.40 -36.83 -17.88
N THR A 518 -34.06 -36.79 -17.95
CA THR A 518 -33.28 -36.00 -17.00
C THR A 518 -33.58 -34.52 -17.14
N VAL A 519 -33.94 -33.87 -16.03
CA VAL A 519 -34.28 -32.42 -16.00
C VAL A 519 -33.21 -31.62 -15.29
N PHE A 520 -32.75 -30.55 -15.91
CA PHE A 520 -31.84 -29.57 -15.34
C PHE A 520 -32.56 -28.23 -15.15
N THR A 521 -32.80 -27.79 -13.92
CA THR A 521 -33.26 -26.43 -13.66
C THR A 521 -32.08 -25.50 -13.77
N VAL A 522 -32.05 -24.67 -14.83
CA VAL A 522 -30.96 -23.73 -15.11
C VAL A 522 -31.24 -22.31 -14.63
N ILE A 523 -32.54 -21.94 -14.51
CA ILE A 523 -33.00 -20.77 -13.76
C ILE A 523 -34.11 -21.25 -12.81
N ASN A 524 -33.90 -21.05 -11.52
CA ASN A 524 -34.90 -21.31 -10.48
C ASN A 524 -35.49 -19.96 -10.06
N ASN A 525 -36.69 -19.67 -10.54
CA ASN A 525 -37.41 -18.46 -10.22
C ASN A 525 -38.30 -18.69 -8.98
N THR A 526 -37.91 -18.11 -7.85
CA THR A 526 -38.61 -18.30 -6.57
C THR A 526 -39.76 -17.31 -6.35
N SER A 527 -40.06 -16.42 -7.29
CA SER A 527 -41.25 -15.57 -7.24
C SER A 527 -42.51 -16.34 -7.60
N ALA A 528 -43.67 -15.78 -7.29
CA ALA A 528 -44.94 -16.33 -7.74
C ALA A 528 -45.24 -16.03 -9.21
N ASN A 529 -44.51 -15.09 -9.82
CA ASN A 529 -44.71 -14.67 -11.21
C ASN A 529 -43.82 -15.50 -12.16
N PRO A 530 -44.24 -15.73 -13.41
CA PRO A 530 -43.44 -16.41 -14.42
C PRO A 530 -42.18 -15.59 -14.77
N ILE A 531 -41.20 -16.25 -15.40
CA ILE A 531 -40.07 -15.57 -16.07
C ILE A 531 -40.65 -14.68 -17.16
N LEU A 532 -40.27 -13.40 -17.17
CA LEU A 532 -40.68 -12.47 -18.22
C LEU A 532 -39.68 -12.50 -19.37
N GLY A 533 -40.13 -12.91 -20.57
CA GLY A 533 -39.35 -13.05 -21.76
C GLY A 533 -38.58 -14.37 -21.86
N THR A 534 -37.84 -14.53 -22.98
CA THR A 534 -37.07 -15.75 -23.31
C THR A 534 -35.71 -15.35 -23.90
N PHE A 535 -34.74 -16.25 -23.82
CA PHE A 535 -33.46 -16.06 -24.50
C PHE A 535 -33.65 -16.10 -26.03
N SER A 536 -32.99 -15.21 -26.78
CA SER A 536 -33.22 -15.00 -28.22
C SER A 536 -32.93 -16.23 -29.07
N ASN A 537 -32.04 -17.10 -28.66
CA ASN A 537 -31.69 -18.35 -29.37
C ASN A 537 -32.26 -19.60 -28.68
N LEU A 538 -33.12 -19.47 -27.67
CA LEU A 538 -33.71 -20.58 -26.93
C LEU A 538 -35.20 -20.33 -26.64
N PRO A 539 -36.11 -20.35 -27.64
CA PRO A 539 -37.52 -20.18 -27.43
C PRO A 539 -38.10 -21.30 -26.56
N ASP A 540 -39.22 -21.02 -25.88
CA ASP A 540 -39.98 -22.04 -25.14
C ASP A 540 -40.38 -23.20 -26.03
N GLY A 541 -40.27 -24.45 -25.54
CA GLY A 541 -40.55 -25.68 -26.29
C GLY A 541 -39.51 -26.07 -27.33
N SER A 542 -38.51 -25.23 -27.61
CA SER A 542 -37.46 -25.56 -28.58
C SER A 542 -36.57 -26.71 -28.11
N VAL A 543 -35.97 -27.42 -29.12
CA VAL A 543 -35.00 -28.50 -28.86
C VAL A 543 -33.67 -28.14 -29.48
N PHE A 544 -32.57 -28.32 -28.74
CA PHE A 544 -31.23 -28.19 -29.24
C PHE A 544 -30.37 -29.42 -28.88
N THR A 545 -29.37 -29.70 -29.72
CA THR A 545 -28.49 -30.84 -29.54
C THR A 545 -27.11 -30.39 -29.05
N SER A 546 -26.58 -31.08 -28.06
CA SER A 546 -25.19 -30.91 -27.58
C SER A 546 -24.57 -32.25 -27.25
N ASN A 547 -23.43 -32.55 -27.90
CA ASN A 547 -22.66 -33.79 -27.68
C ASN A 547 -23.52 -35.08 -27.64
N GLY A 548 -24.45 -35.19 -28.58
CA GLY A 548 -25.31 -36.36 -28.74
C GLY A 548 -26.48 -36.48 -27.77
N ASN A 549 -26.79 -35.43 -27.03
CA ASN A 549 -27.99 -35.32 -26.19
C ASN A 549 -28.87 -34.19 -26.72
N ASN A 550 -30.18 -34.44 -26.83
CA ASN A 550 -31.16 -33.44 -27.18
C ASN A 550 -31.77 -32.84 -25.90
N PHE A 551 -31.92 -31.54 -25.86
CA PHE A 551 -32.46 -30.82 -24.71
C PHE A 551 -33.70 -30.03 -25.10
N GLN A 552 -34.84 -30.34 -24.55
CA GLN A 552 -36.06 -29.53 -24.68
C GLN A 552 -36.08 -28.42 -23.66
N VAL A 553 -36.34 -27.20 -24.07
CA VAL A 553 -36.41 -25.99 -23.27
C VAL A 553 -37.84 -25.78 -22.76
N SER A 554 -37.96 -25.43 -21.46
CA SER A 554 -39.24 -24.95 -20.92
C SER A 554 -38.98 -23.78 -19.97
N TYR A 555 -39.82 -22.74 -20.07
CA TYR A 555 -39.84 -21.60 -19.12
C TYR A 555 -40.96 -21.72 -18.10
N THR A 556 -41.71 -22.84 -18.13
CA THR A 556 -42.76 -23.19 -17.21
C THR A 556 -42.45 -24.50 -16.46
N GLY A 557 -41.17 -24.87 -16.40
CA GLY A 557 -40.72 -26.08 -15.70
C GLY A 557 -40.75 -25.95 -14.16
N GLY A 558 -40.33 -27.00 -13.47
CA GLY A 558 -40.18 -27.03 -12.02
C GLY A 558 -41.48 -26.73 -11.28
N THR A 559 -41.56 -25.58 -10.62
CA THR A 559 -42.74 -25.10 -9.93
C THR A 559 -43.78 -24.41 -10.82
N GLY A 560 -43.57 -24.42 -12.16
CA GLY A 560 -44.44 -23.77 -13.14
C GLY A 560 -43.93 -22.43 -13.65
N ASN A 561 -42.77 -21.99 -13.19
CA ASN A 561 -42.17 -20.69 -13.51
C ASN A 561 -40.63 -20.73 -13.56
N ASP A 562 -40.06 -21.93 -13.69
CA ASP A 562 -38.60 -22.13 -13.82
C ASP A 562 -38.19 -22.34 -15.28
N MET A 563 -36.92 -21.99 -15.61
CA MET A 563 -36.34 -22.45 -16.87
C MET A 563 -35.66 -23.81 -16.67
N THR A 564 -36.09 -24.79 -17.46
CA THR A 564 -35.55 -26.15 -17.42
C THR A 564 -35.08 -26.62 -18.79
N LEU A 565 -34.10 -27.53 -18.77
CA LEU A 565 -33.61 -28.29 -19.93
C LEU A 565 -33.90 -29.77 -19.64
N THR A 566 -34.77 -30.41 -20.44
CA THR A 566 -35.13 -31.83 -20.30
C THR A 566 -34.47 -32.63 -21.41
N VAL A 567 -33.77 -33.71 -21.05
CA VAL A 567 -33.19 -34.63 -22.03
C VAL A 567 -34.30 -35.38 -22.74
N VAL A 568 -34.38 -35.26 -24.09
CA VAL A 568 -35.42 -35.89 -24.94
C VAL A 568 -34.76 -36.78 -25.98
N PRO A 569 -35.54 -37.69 -26.62
CA PRO A 569 -35.06 -38.59 -27.68
C PRO A 569 -34.37 -37.87 -28.87
#